data_6d25c33e5e507aa1990776fc79833c40
#
_entry.id   6d25c33e5e507aa1990776fc79833c40
#
_cell.length_a   1.000
_cell.length_b   1.000
_cell.length_c   1.000
_cell.angle_alpha   90.00
_cell.angle_beta   90.00
_cell.angle_gamma   90.00
#
_symmetry.space_group_name_H-M   'P 1'
#
loop_
_entity.id
_entity.type
_entity.pdbx_description
1 polymer ?
#
loop_
_entity_poly.entity_id
_entity_poly.type
_entity_poly.pdbx_seq_one_letter_code
_entity_poly.pdbx_strand_id
1 'polypeptide(L)'
;MDFKEMESEQLIERRNAIAEELDAPEADLDALEAEVRAINEELEARKNNEAKKAEVRKAIANGEQPVEKIKEFKEVTKMEERIFTPDSVEYRDAYMKNLQGKPMSIEERTALSGASYVIPTETLNKIYGKLEENQLIREIDALYVPGYVSVPTATTVNDASWIGMASASTDSSDAMGTVSLTAKKLIKTIEITADIQAMSIPAFQGWLVNKLAQKMEAAICAAIVNGAGSTSVPQGVGQCGITTSTAIAGATLAKLSAFMGGLKAPYHNGAIWVMSAENFFTYVLPLASDSNGYLVQDGIGYRLLGHRVVLDDNVDDCKFKSGSTAEAANADHIIFGNFKAGYVFNFGEGIQVEADNSVSFRSGSTVYRAMALCYGAVADKDAFVWTTIAAS
;
A
#
# COMPACT_ATOMS: atom_id res chain seq x y z
N MET A 1 -49.37 -24.85 28.45
CA MET A 1 -50.71 -24.16 28.45
C MET A 1 -50.71 -23.14 27.33
N ASP A 2 -51.85 -22.96 26.65
CA ASP A 2 -51.94 -21.94 25.55
C ASP A 2 -52.47 -20.63 26.14
N PHE A 3 -51.57 -19.70 26.46
CA PHE A 3 -51.86 -18.43 27.12
C PHE A 3 -52.64 -17.43 26.25
N LYS A 4 -52.79 -17.73 24.95
CA LYS A 4 -53.52 -16.87 24.02
C LYS A 4 -55.03 -16.98 24.18
N GLU A 5 -55.52 -18.13 24.71
CA GLU A 5 -56.96 -18.39 24.90
C GLU A 5 -57.46 -17.96 26.28
N MET A 6 -56.57 -17.65 27.22
CA MET A 6 -56.92 -17.24 28.61
C MET A 6 -57.32 -15.76 28.66
N GLU A 7 -58.24 -15.38 29.50
CA GLU A 7 -58.57 -13.96 29.74
C GLU A 7 -57.45 -13.26 30.56
N SER A 8 -57.34 -11.95 30.41
CA SER A 8 -56.28 -11.17 31.05
C SER A 8 -56.27 -11.28 32.57
N GLU A 9 -57.45 -11.42 33.16
CA GLU A 9 -57.58 -11.64 34.62
C GLU A 9 -57.02 -12.99 35.05
N GLN A 10 -57.28 -14.03 34.28
CA GLN A 10 -56.78 -15.38 34.52
C GLN A 10 -55.24 -15.47 34.37
N LEU A 11 -54.65 -14.70 33.44
CA LEU A 11 -53.20 -14.61 33.30
C LEU A 11 -52.56 -13.93 34.52
N ILE A 12 -53.21 -12.89 35.06
CA ILE A 12 -52.71 -12.21 36.27
C ILE A 12 -52.86 -13.14 37.47
N GLU A 13 -53.96 -13.88 37.61
CA GLU A 13 -54.15 -14.87 38.70
C GLU A 13 -53.11 -15.97 38.61
N ARG A 14 -52.84 -16.51 37.40
CA ARG A 14 -51.81 -17.56 37.21
C ARG A 14 -50.42 -17.05 37.56
N ARG A 15 -50.08 -15.81 37.17
CA ARG A 15 -48.80 -15.16 37.53
C ARG A 15 -48.66 -15.05 39.06
N ASN A 16 -49.72 -14.69 39.75
CA ASN A 16 -49.67 -14.57 41.22
C ASN A 16 -49.58 -15.97 41.88
N ALA A 17 -50.23 -17.00 41.35
CA ALA A 17 -50.11 -18.36 41.83
C ALA A 17 -48.67 -18.93 41.65
N ILE A 18 -47.99 -18.58 40.54
CA ILE A 18 -46.61 -18.95 40.30
C ILE A 18 -45.70 -18.32 41.38
N ALA A 19 -46.00 -17.09 41.84
CA ALA A 19 -45.23 -16.46 42.91
C ALA A 19 -45.34 -17.23 44.25
N GLU A 20 -46.46 -17.88 44.52
CA GLU A 20 -46.64 -18.77 45.70
C GLU A 20 -45.97 -20.15 45.48
N GLU A 21 -45.96 -20.66 44.21
CA GLU A 21 -45.32 -21.94 43.87
C GLU A 21 -43.80 -21.85 43.93
N LEU A 22 -43.19 -20.64 43.79
CA LEU A 22 -41.74 -20.40 43.92
C LEU A 22 -41.20 -20.68 45.32
N ASP A 23 -42.04 -20.55 46.33
CA ASP A 23 -41.65 -20.81 47.73
C ASP A 23 -41.71 -22.29 48.11
N ALA A 24 -42.13 -23.20 47.19
CA ALA A 24 -42.22 -24.63 47.43
C ALA A 24 -40.83 -25.31 47.31
N PRO A 25 -40.46 -26.24 48.20
CA PRO A 25 -39.13 -26.85 48.27
C PRO A 25 -38.75 -27.75 47.07
N GLU A 26 -39.68 -28.06 46.16
CA GLU A 26 -39.44 -28.85 44.96
C GLU A 26 -39.84 -28.11 43.68
N ALA A 27 -39.79 -26.75 43.69
CA ALA A 27 -40.18 -25.96 42.53
C ALA A 27 -39.12 -26.04 41.38
N ASP A 28 -39.59 -26.33 40.19
CA ASP A 28 -38.76 -26.24 38.95
C ASP A 28 -38.66 -24.77 38.54
N LEU A 29 -37.60 -24.11 38.97
CA LEU A 29 -37.36 -22.67 38.74
C LEU A 29 -37.32 -22.28 37.26
N ASP A 30 -36.67 -23.10 36.43
CA ASP A 30 -36.51 -22.81 34.99
C ASP A 30 -37.88 -22.88 34.26
N ALA A 31 -38.73 -23.86 34.61
CA ALA A 31 -40.04 -23.99 34.03
C ALA A 31 -40.98 -22.86 34.45
N LEU A 32 -40.96 -22.47 35.72
CA LEU A 32 -41.75 -21.37 36.27
C LEU A 32 -41.33 -20.01 35.72
N GLU A 33 -40.04 -19.77 35.51
CA GLU A 33 -39.50 -18.54 34.91
C GLU A 33 -39.96 -18.44 33.45
N ALA A 34 -39.88 -19.51 32.68
CA ALA A 34 -40.34 -19.54 31.29
C ALA A 34 -41.85 -19.27 31.20
N GLU A 35 -42.65 -19.78 32.13
CA GLU A 35 -44.09 -19.56 32.22
C GLU A 35 -44.43 -18.10 32.53
N VAL A 36 -43.77 -17.49 33.50
CA VAL A 36 -43.92 -16.05 33.85
C VAL A 36 -43.54 -15.15 32.68
N ARG A 37 -42.47 -15.49 32.00
CA ARG A 37 -42.05 -14.74 30.82
C ARG A 37 -43.10 -14.76 29.70
N ALA A 38 -43.64 -15.92 29.39
CA ALA A 38 -44.68 -16.05 28.38
C ALA A 38 -46.00 -15.33 28.74
N ILE A 39 -46.39 -15.33 30.02
CA ILE A 39 -47.53 -14.57 30.52
C ILE A 39 -47.33 -13.07 30.39
N ASN A 40 -46.14 -12.58 30.74
CA ASN A 40 -45.82 -11.17 30.65
C ASN A 40 -45.79 -10.69 29.15
N GLU A 41 -45.22 -11.47 28.26
CA GLU A 41 -45.22 -11.16 26.83
C GLU A 41 -46.67 -11.06 26.24
N GLU A 42 -47.57 -11.94 26.65
CA GLU A 42 -48.96 -11.91 26.20
C GLU A 42 -49.72 -10.70 26.80
N LEU A 43 -49.50 -10.38 28.07
CA LEU A 43 -50.11 -9.21 28.71
C LEU A 43 -49.65 -7.90 28.06
N GLU A 44 -48.36 -7.77 27.74
CA GLU A 44 -47.83 -6.62 27.01
C GLU A 44 -48.38 -6.50 25.60
N ALA A 45 -48.51 -7.62 24.89
CA ALA A 45 -49.09 -7.65 23.56
C ALA A 45 -50.55 -7.17 23.57
N ARG A 46 -51.35 -7.59 24.55
CA ARG A 46 -52.75 -7.15 24.72
C ARG A 46 -52.85 -5.67 25.07
N LYS A 47 -52.01 -5.17 26.00
CA LYS A 47 -51.96 -3.75 26.36
C LYS A 47 -51.61 -2.87 25.17
N ASN A 48 -50.66 -3.33 24.34
CA ASN A 48 -50.26 -2.59 23.12
C ASN A 48 -51.40 -2.59 22.08
N ASN A 49 -52.17 -3.69 21.95
CA ASN A 49 -53.31 -3.77 21.07
C ASN A 49 -54.48 -2.89 21.53
N GLU A 50 -54.72 -2.78 22.83
CA GLU A 50 -55.75 -1.88 23.38
C GLU A 50 -55.36 -0.41 23.19
N ALA A 51 -54.09 -0.06 23.42
CA ALA A 51 -53.59 1.30 23.15
C ALA A 51 -53.78 1.69 21.68
N LYS A 52 -53.42 0.78 20.74
CA LYS A 52 -53.65 0.97 19.31
C LYS A 52 -55.14 1.13 18.95
N LYS A 53 -55.99 0.30 19.52
CA LYS A 53 -57.46 0.43 19.32
C LYS A 53 -57.98 1.78 19.86
N ALA A 54 -57.47 2.26 20.99
CA ALA A 54 -57.83 3.55 21.56
C ALA A 54 -57.37 4.70 20.66
N GLU A 55 -56.17 4.62 20.09
CA GLU A 55 -55.61 5.62 19.15
C GLU A 55 -56.42 5.68 17.86
N VAL A 56 -56.75 4.52 17.28
CA VAL A 56 -57.61 4.44 16.09
C VAL A 56 -59.02 4.98 16.37
N ARG A 57 -59.61 4.70 17.54
CA ARG A 57 -60.90 5.26 17.92
C ARG A 57 -60.84 6.82 18.03
N LYS A 58 -59.76 7.35 18.56
CA LYS A 58 -59.53 8.81 18.63
C LYS A 58 -59.41 9.41 17.21
N ALA A 59 -58.64 8.79 16.34
CA ALA A 59 -58.49 9.26 14.96
C ALA A 59 -59.82 9.27 14.19
N ILE A 60 -60.63 8.23 14.35
CA ILE A 60 -61.96 8.13 13.75
C ILE A 60 -62.90 9.21 14.33
N ALA A 61 -62.86 9.44 15.66
CA ALA A 61 -63.68 10.46 16.30
C ALA A 61 -63.32 11.89 15.86
N ASN A 62 -62.07 12.14 15.50
CA ASN A 62 -61.60 13.43 15.01
C ASN A 62 -61.80 13.62 13.48
N GLY A 63 -62.36 12.65 12.77
CA GLY A 63 -62.57 12.74 11.33
C GLY A 63 -61.30 12.63 10.48
N GLU A 64 -60.20 12.24 11.08
CA GLU A 64 -58.95 11.92 10.39
C GLU A 64 -59.11 10.52 9.77
N GLN A 65 -58.93 10.43 8.45
CA GLN A 65 -58.83 9.09 7.86
C GLN A 65 -57.62 8.38 8.49
N PRO A 66 -57.77 7.12 8.93
CA PRO A 66 -56.62 6.38 9.37
C PRO A 66 -55.65 6.27 8.19
N VAL A 67 -54.61 7.07 8.22
CA VAL A 67 -53.48 6.88 7.33
C VAL A 67 -53.00 5.47 7.65
N GLU A 68 -53.21 4.51 6.72
CA GLU A 68 -52.42 3.29 6.75
C GLU A 68 -50.97 3.80 6.82
N LYS A 69 -50.41 3.81 8.01
CA LYS A 69 -48.94 3.85 8.13
C LYS A 69 -48.52 2.61 7.34
N ILE A 70 -48.14 2.83 6.07
CA ILE A 70 -47.31 1.92 5.32
C ILE A 70 -46.39 1.32 6.38
N LYS A 71 -46.51 0.01 6.57
CA LYS A 71 -45.71 -0.74 7.53
C LYS A 71 -44.35 -0.05 7.57
N GLU A 72 -44.12 0.76 8.62
CA GLU A 72 -42.79 1.05 8.97
C GLU A 72 -42.14 -0.30 9.00
N PHE A 73 -41.36 -0.59 7.98
CA PHE A 73 -40.38 -1.63 8.10
C PHE A 73 -39.87 -1.43 9.52
N LYS A 74 -40.06 -2.42 10.38
CA LYS A 74 -39.27 -2.48 11.58
C LYS A 74 -37.86 -2.39 11.05
N GLU A 75 -37.33 -1.20 11.02
CA GLU A 75 -35.91 -1.02 11.06
C GLU A 75 -35.48 -1.97 12.15
N VAL A 76 -34.70 -2.93 11.74
CA VAL A 76 -33.88 -3.67 12.65
C VAL A 76 -33.06 -2.62 13.33
N THR A 77 -33.55 -2.10 14.43
CA THR A 77 -32.86 -1.16 15.31
C THR A 77 -31.73 -1.91 15.95
N LYS A 78 -30.72 -2.03 15.20
CA LYS A 78 -29.29 -2.02 15.37
C LYS A 78 -28.68 -2.13 13.98
N MET A 79 -28.96 -1.14 13.12
CA MET A 79 -27.92 -0.70 12.24
C MET A 79 -26.90 -0.03 13.16
N GLU A 80 -25.87 -0.73 13.54
CA GLU A 80 -24.58 -0.10 13.67
C GLU A 80 -24.47 0.76 12.41
N GLU A 81 -24.37 2.08 12.56
CA GLU A 81 -24.13 2.98 11.43
C GLU A 81 -22.92 2.36 10.70
N ARG A 82 -23.16 1.76 9.55
CA ARG A 82 -22.07 1.25 8.73
C ARG A 82 -21.30 2.45 8.28
N ILE A 83 -20.23 2.73 8.98
CA ILE A 83 -19.35 3.86 8.67
C ILE A 83 -18.55 3.45 7.45
N PHE A 84 -18.99 3.90 6.28
CA PHE A 84 -18.26 3.74 5.03
C PHE A 84 -17.13 4.77 4.95
N THR A 85 -16.07 4.55 5.72
CA THR A 85 -14.81 5.28 5.58
C THR A 85 -13.80 4.44 4.80
N PRO A 86 -12.80 5.04 4.15
CA PRO A 86 -11.75 4.28 3.42
C PRO A 86 -11.04 3.23 4.27
N ASP A 87 -11.10 3.36 5.61
CA ASP A 87 -10.50 2.43 6.57
C ASP A 87 -11.43 1.27 6.95
N SER A 88 -12.73 1.34 6.61
CA SER A 88 -13.70 0.33 7.01
C SER A 88 -13.70 -0.89 6.07
N VAL A 89 -14.04 -2.05 6.63
CA VAL A 89 -14.18 -3.30 5.89
C VAL A 89 -15.33 -3.22 4.89
N GLU A 90 -16.43 -2.56 5.26
CA GLU A 90 -17.61 -2.34 4.45
C GLU A 90 -17.29 -1.51 3.20
N TYR A 91 -16.52 -0.46 3.33
CA TYR A 91 -16.05 0.36 2.21
C TYR A 91 -15.14 -0.46 1.28
N ARG A 92 -14.20 -1.23 1.85
CA ARG A 92 -13.33 -2.13 1.08
C ARG A 92 -14.14 -3.12 0.26
N ASP A 93 -15.12 -3.77 0.88
CA ASP A 93 -15.94 -4.78 0.20
C ASP A 93 -16.84 -4.15 -0.87
N ALA A 94 -17.41 -2.98 -0.61
CA ALA A 94 -18.15 -2.20 -1.60
C ALA A 94 -17.26 -1.78 -2.79
N TYR A 95 -16.04 -1.31 -2.51
CA TYR A 95 -15.06 -0.95 -3.52
C TYR A 95 -14.68 -2.16 -4.40
N MET A 96 -14.42 -3.32 -3.79
CA MET A 96 -14.10 -4.54 -4.53
C MET A 96 -15.29 -5.07 -5.34
N LYS A 97 -16.53 -4.95 -4.82
CA LYS A 97 -17.76 -5.27 -5.58
C LYS A 97 -17.89 -4.36 -6.81
N ASN A 98 -17.61 -3.06 -6.63
CA ASN A 98 -17.64 -2.09 -7.74
C ASN A 98 -16.63 -2.47 -8.82
N LEU A 99 -15.39 -2.78 -8.45
CA LEU A 99 -14.35 -3.24 -9.38
C LEU A 99 -14.76 -4.54 -10.09
N GLN A 100 -15.41 -5.47 -9.41
CA GLN A 100 -15.88 -6.72 -10.00
C GLN A 100 -17.18 -6.58 -10.81
N GLY A 101 -17.82 -5.40 -10.84
CA GLY A 101 -19.12 -5.22 -11.47
C GLY A 101 -20.27 -5.99 -10.79
N LYS A 102 -20.10 -6.39 -9.53
CA LYS A 102 -21.12 -7.10 -8.75
C LYS A 102 -22.23 -6.17 -8.28
N PRO A 103 -23.47 -6.69 -8.05
CA PRO A 103 -24.55 -5.88 -7.51
C PRO A 103 -24.17 -5.27 -6.14
N MET A 104 -24.46 -3.99 -5.99
CA MET A 104 -24.22 -3.23 -4.75
C MET A 104 -25.53 -2.70 -4.18
N SER A 105 -25.61 -2.56 -2.86
CA SER A 105 -26.72 -1.87 -2.20
C SER A 105 -26.74 -0.37 -2.52
N ILE A 106 -27.83 0.31 -2.21
CA ILE A 106 -27.94 1.77 -2.41
C ILE A 106 -26.91 2.50 -1.51
N GLU A 107 -26.69 2.00 -0.31
CA GLU A 107 -25.73 2.55 0.65
C GLU A 107 -24.29 2.43 0.15
N GLU A 108 -23.91 1.24 -0.36
CA GLU A 108 -22.60 0.99 -0.95
C GLU A 108 -22.33 1.90 -2.15
N ARG A 109 -23.35 2.12 -3.01
CA ARG A 109 -23.23 3.06 -4.15
C ARG A 109 -23.09 4.50 -3.70
N THR A 110 -23.83 4.91 -2.68
CA THR A 110 -23.76 6.26 -2.14
C THR A 110 -22.39 6.54 -1.52
N ALA A 111 -21.84 5.56 -0.80
CA ALA A 111 -20.52 5.65 -0.21
C ALA A 111 -19.40 5.82 -1.25
N LEU A 112 -19.55 5.22 -2.43
CA LEU A 112 -18.59 5.33 -3.54
C LEU A 112 -18.87 6.53 -4.47
N SER A 113 -20.07 7.15 -4.43
CA SER A 113 -20.46 8.20 -5.38
C SER A 113 -19.93 9.60 -5.04
N GLY A 114 -19.46 9.83 -3.81
CA GLY A 114 -19.08 11.16 -3.30
C GLY A 114 -17.59 11.48 -3.30
N ALA A 115 -16.72 10.52 -3.50
CA ALA A 115 -15.27 10.72 -3.49
C ALA A 115 -14.66 10.10 -4.73
N SER A 116 -13.73 10.78 -5.34
CA SER A 116 -12.83 10.18 -6.33
C SER A 116 -12.36 8.85 -5.77
N TYR A 117 -12.71 7.77 -6.40
CA TYR A 117 -12.39 6.36 -6.14
C TYR A 117 -11.13 6.15 -5.27
N VAL A 118 -11.23 6.48 -3.98
CA VAL A 118 -10.13 6.30 -3.04
C VAL A 118 -9.98 4.80 -2.77
N ILE A 119 -8.80 4.27 -3.01
CA ILE A 119 -8.51 2.88 -2.65
C ILE A 119 -8.67 2.71 -1.14
N PRO A 120 -9.31 1.62 -0.68
CA PRO A 120 -9.36 1.31 0.75
C PRO A 120 -7.95 1.25 1.35
N THR A 121 -7.76 1.87 2.50
CA THR A 121 -6.45 2.01 3.16
C THR A 121 -5.77 0.66 3.38
N GLU A 122 -6.55 -0.37 3.73
CA GLU A 122 -6.04 -1.75 3.87
C GLU A 122 -5.42 -2.28 2.57
N THR A 123 -6.08 -2.03 1.43
CA THR A 123 -5.60 -2.47 0.11
C THR A 123 -4.35 -1.69 -0.30
N LEU A 124 -4.34 -0.39 -0.05
CA LEU A 124 -3.20 0.48 -0.30
C LEU A 124 -1.97 0.06 0.51
N ASN A 125 -2.15 -0.19 1.80
CA ASN A 125 -1.08 -0.66 2.69
C ASN A 125 -0.53 -2.03 2.25
N LYS A 126 -1.38 -2.93 1.76
CA LYS A 126 -0.94 -4.22 1.20
C LYS A 126 -0.09 -4.03 -0.07
N ILE A 127 -0.44 -3.07 -0.93
CA ILE A 127 0.35 -2.76 -2.14
C ILE A 127 1.71 -2.20 -1.73
N TYR A 128 1.75 -1.20 -0.83
CA TYR A 128 3.02 -0.63 -0.35
C TYR A 128 3.87 -1.67 0.38
N GLY A 129 3.27 -2.49 1.24
CA GLY A 129 4.00 -3.59 1.90
C GLY A 129 4.64 -4.57 0.91
N LYS A 130 3.96 -4.84 -0.22
CA LYS A 130 4.54 -5.65 -1.29
C LYS A 130 5.67 -4.93 -2.04
N LEU A 131 5.57 -3.64 -2.27
CA LEU A 131 6.65 -2.85 -2.87
C LEU A 131 7.88 -2.81 -1.96
N GLU A 132 7.70 -2.69 -0.65
CA GLU A 132 8.77 -2.70 0.34
C GLU A 132 9.43 -4.08 0.55
N GLU A 133 8.83 -5.18 0.06
CA GLU A 133 9.49 -6.49 0.02
C GLU A 133 10.71 -6.48 -0.93
N ASN A 134 10.73 -5.60 -1.95
CA ASN A 134 11.85 -5.46 -2.84
C ASN A 134 13.07 -4.86 -2.12
N GLN A 135 14.21 -5.49 -2.31
CA GLN A 135 15.44 -5.11 -1.62
C GLN A 135 15.93 -3.71 -2.02
N LEU A 136 15.83 -3.33 -3.30
CA LEU A 136 16.29 -2.04 -3.80
C LEU A 136 15.37 -0.90 -3.31
N ILE A 137 14.05 -1.08 -3.40
CA ILE A 137 13.07 -0.07 -2.95
C ILE A 137 13.21 0.20 -1.44
N ARG A 138 13.56 -0.78 -0.65
CA ARG A 138 13.79 -0.62 0.80
C ARG A 138 15.06 0.16 1.14
N GLU A 139 16.03 0.20 0.24
CA GLU A 139 17.31 0.89 0.46
C GLU A 139 17.32 2.36 -0.02
N ILE A 140 16.23 2.85 -0.62
CA ILE A 140 16.09 4.26 -1.01
C ILE A 140 15.38 5.08 0.08
N ASP A 141 15.48 6.40 0.00
CA ASP A 141 14.69 7.31 0.83
C ASP A 141 13.32 7.51 0.20
N ALA A 142 12.32 6.73 0.69
CA ALA A 142 10.96 6.77 0.19
C ALA A 142 10.12 7.77 0.99
N LEU A 143 9.60 8.79 0.31
CA LEU A 143 8.70 9.79 0.86
C LEU A 143 7.25 9.51 0.43
N TYR A 144 6.30 9.88 1.27
CA TYR A 144 4.85 9.76 1.01
C TYR A 144 4.17 11.11 1.20
N VAL A 145 4.69 12.12 0.51
CA VAL A 145 4.20 13.51 0.64
C VAL A 145 3.37 13.86 -0.60
N PRO A 146 2.10 14.23 -0.44
CA PRO A 146 1.29 14.66 -1.56
C PRO A 146 1.78 15.98 -2.14
N GLY A 147 1.80 16.08 -3.47
CA GLY A 147 2.20 17.29 -4.18
C GLY A 147 3.68 17.35 -4.58
N TYR A 148 4.13 18.53 -4.97
CA TYR A 148 5.50 18.76 -5.41
C TYR A 148 6.44 18.85 -4.20
N VAL A 149 7.50 18.05 -4.23
CA VAL A 149 8.54 18.08 -3.21
C VAL A 149 9.82 18.68 -3.83
N SER A 150 10.42 19.60 -3.13
CA SER A 150 11.72 20.16 -3.48
C SER A 150 12.72 19.78 -2.39
N VAL A 151 13.74 19.02 -2.76
CA VAL A 151 14.78 18.59 -1.85
C VAL A 151 15.97 19.55 -1.96
N PRO A 152 16.35 20.26 -0.89
CA PRO A 152 17.54 21.08 -0.92
C PRO A 152 18.78 20.19 -1.02
N THR A 153 19.67 20.52 -1.94
CA THR A 153 20.95 19.84 -2.11
C THR A 153 22.09 20.85 -2.02
N ALA A 154 23.15 20.48 -1.35
CA ALA A 154 24.35 21.30 -1.32
C ALA A 154 25.12 21.07 -2.63
N THR A 155 25.20 22.09 -3.48
CA THR A 155 25.95 22.02 -4.73
C THR A 155 27.44 22.22 -4.50
N THR A 156 27.77 23.10 -3.58
CA THR A 156 29.15 23.35 -3.14
C THR A 156 29.12 23.77 -1.68
N VAL A 157 29.74 22.99 -0.82
CA VAL A 157 29.96 23.32 0.58
C VAL A 157 31.47 23.51 0.76
N ASN A 158 31.84 24.66 1.19
CA ASN A 158 33.28 24.95 1.44
C ASN A 158 33.68 24.40 2.82
N ASP A 159 34.86 23.83 2.89
CA ASP A 159 35.39 23.31 4.14
C ASP A 159 35.67 24.43 5.15
N ALA A 160 35.47 24.13 6.43
CA ALA A 160 35.90 25.03 7.49
C ALA A 160 37.43 25.20 7.47
N SER A 161 37.90 26.44 7.55
CA SER A 161 39.33 26.75 7.55
C SER A 161 39.85 27.01 8.98
N TRP A 162 41.03 26.47 9.27
CA TRP A 162 41.73 26.79 10.49
C TRP A 162 42.43 28.16 10.34
N ILE A 163 42.10 29.10 11.21
CA ILE A 163 42.66 30.47 11.20
C ILE A 163 43.36 30.75 12.51
N GLY A 164 44.39 31.60 12.45
CA GLY A 164 45.09 32.05 13.64
C GLY A 164 44.21 32.92 14.54
N MET A 165 44.51 32.96 15.85
CA MET A 165 43.68 33.63 16.87
C MET A 165 43.41 35.13 16.61
N ALA A 166 44.16 35.79 15.74
CA ALA A 166 44.01 37.23 15.41
C ALA A 166 43.65 37.46 13.93
N SER A 167 43.34 36.43 13.16
CA SER A 167 43.03 36.52 11.72
C SER A 167 41.51 36.49 11.50
N ALA A 168 41.03 37.31 10.57
CA ALA A 168 39.65 37.25 10.13
C ALA A 168 39.38 35.99 9.27
N SER A 169 38.25 35.38 9.39
CA SER A 169 37.86 34.29 8.49
C SER A 169 37.66 34.82 7.07
N THR A 170 38.03 34.01 6.08
CA THR A 170 37.67 34.30 4.70
C THR A 170 36.27 33.75 4.49
N ASP A 171 35.32 34.64 4.19
CA ASP A 171 33.96 34.20 3.88
C ASP A 171 33.97 33.44 2.57
N SER A 172 33.59 32.18 2.62
CA SER A 172 33.34 31.34 1.45
C SER A 172 31.82 31.21 1.29
N SER A 173 31.36 31.54 0.10
CA SER A 173 29.92 31.39 -0.18
C SER A 173 29.60 29.94 -0.55
N ASP A 174 28.75 29.30 0.24
CA ASP A 174 28.21 28.01 -0.09
C ASP A 174 27.12 28.17 -1.13
N ALA A 175 27.10 27.28 -2.13
CA ALA A 175 26.04 27.24 -3.13
C ALA A 175 25.09 26.11 -2.77
N MET A 176 23.82 26.45 -2.45
CA MET A 176 22.75 25.52 -2.27
C MET A 176 21.94 25.41 -3.56
N GLY A 177 21.76 24.19 -4.01
CA GLY A 177 20.85 23.84 -5.10
C GLY A 177 19.56 23.23 -4.54
N THR A 178 18.59 23.06 -5.42
CA THR A 178 17.36 22.32 -5.11
C THR A 178 17.11 21.31 -6.22
N VAL A 179 16.82 20.08 -5.85
CA VAL A 179 16.29 19.07 -6.77
C VAL A 179 14.78 19.11 -6.68
N SER A 180 14.14 19.59 -7.74
CA SER A 180 12.69 19.60 -7.84
C SER A 180 12.21 18.25 -8.35
N LEU A 181 11.46 17.53 -7.52
CA LEU A 181 10.85 16.27 -7.88
C LEU A 181 9.59 16.56 -8.71
N THR A 182 9.68 16.39 -10.04
CA THR A 182 8.55 16.59 -10.94
C THR A 182 7.73 15.31 -11.09
N ALA A 183 6.39 15.44 -11.02
CA ALA A 183 5.46 14.32 -11.13
C ALA A 183 5.65 13.53 -12.43
N LYS A 184 5.74 12.24 -12.29
CA LYS A 184 5.71 11.26 -13.38
C LYS A 184 4.55 10.31 -13.16
N LYS A 185 3.78 10.08 -14.20
CA LYS A 185 2.63 9.21 -14.14
C LYS A 185 3.04 7.75 -14.40
N LEU A 186 2.96 6.92 -13.38
CA LEU A 186 3.12 5.48 -13.50
C LEU A 186 1.75 4.84 -13.73
N ILE A 187 1.55 4.19 -14.88
CA ILE A 187 0.29 3.53 -15.24
C ILE A 187 0.54 2.08 -15.55
N LYS A 188 -0.30 1.21 -15.02
CA LYS A 188 -0.41 -0.19 -15.43
C LYS A 188 -1.85 -0.54 -15.74
N THR A 189 -2.08 -1.04 -16.95
CA THR A 189 -3.37 -1.57 -17.39
C THR A 189 -3.31 -3.09 -17.46
N ILE A 190 -4.34 -3.76 -16.95
CA ILE A 190 -4.50 -5.23 -16.95
C ILE A 190 -5.88 -5.55 -17.47
N GLU A 191 -5.97 -6.38 -18.51
CA GLU A 191 -7.24 -6.92 -19.01
C GLU A 191 -7.52 -8.27 -18.34
N ILE A 192 -8.75 -8.44 -17.84
CA ILE A 192 -9.16 -9.59 -17.04
C ILE A 192 -10.42 -10.19 -17.63
N THR A 193 -10.44 -11.50 -17.76
CA THR A 193 -11.59 -12.27 -18.24
C THR A 193 -12.66 -12.44 -17.14
N ALA A 194 -13.89 -12.76 -17.54
CA ALA A 194 -15.03 -12.93 -16.65
C ALA A 194 -14.80 -13.98 -15.55
N ASP A 195 -13.96 -14.98 -15.79
CA ASP A 195 -13.67 -16.04 -14.81
C ASP A 195 -13.02 -15.48 -13.54
N ILE A 196 -12.10 -14.52 -13.70
CA ILE A 196 -11.43 -13.88 -12.55
C ILE A 196 -12.38 -12.95 -11.79
N GLN A 197 -13.32 -12.32 -12.50
CA GLN A 197 -14.36 -11.50 -11.87
C GLN A 197 -15.31 -12.33 -10.97
N ALA A 198 -15.48 -13.62 -11.27
CA ALA A 198 -16.30 -14.52 -10.49
C ALA A 198 -15.68 -14.92 -9.14
N MET A 199 -14.42 -14.58 -8.89
CA MET A 199 -13.72 -14.88 -7.64
C MET A 199 -14.42 -14.28 -6.41
N SER A 200 -14.15 -14.85 -5.23
CA SER A 200 -14.54 -14.20 -3.97
C SER A 200 -13.81 -12.88 -3.77
N ILE A 201 -14.42 -11.95 -3.02
CA ILE A 201 -13.85 -10.62 -2.78
C ILE A 201 -12.42 -10.69 -2.23
N PRO A 202 -12.09 -11.50 -1.18
CA PRO A 202 -10.73 -11.59 -0.67
C PRO A 202 -9.73 -12.17 -1.66
N ALA A 203 -10.15 -13.18 -2.45
CA ALA A 203 -9.27 -13.80 -3.45
C ALA A 203 -8.97 -12.81 -4.60
N PHE A 204 -9.98 -12.07 -5.05
CA PHE A 204 -9.82 -11.03 -6.06
C PHE A 204 -8.91 -9.90 -5.57
N GLN A 205 -9.11 -9.41 -4.33
CA GLN A 205 -8.25 -8.41 -3.72
C GLN A 205 -6.79 -8.86 -3.68
N GLY A 206 -6.53 -10.07 -3.18
CA GLY A 206 -5.18 -10.62 -3.09
C GLY A 206 -4.50 -10.76 -4.46
N TRP A 207 -5.24 -11.25 -5.45
CA TRP A 207 -4.74 -11.37 -6.82
C TRP A 207 -4.42 -10.00 -7.44
N LEU A 208 -5.33 -9.03 -7.31
CA LEU A 208 -5.19 -7.68 -7.87
C LEU A 208 -3.96 -6.97 -7.26
N VAL A 209 -3.87 -6.98 -5.92
CA VAL A 209 -2.75 -6.39 -5.18
C VAL A 209 -1.42 -6.98 -5.65
N ASN A 210 -1.30 -8.32 -5.72
CA ASN A 210 -0.06 -8.97 -6.13
C ASN A 210 0.33 -8.62 -7.56
N LYS A 211 -0.63 -8.61 -8.50
CA LYS A 211 -0.34 -8.29 -9.91
C LYS A 211 0.02 -6.84 -10.14
N LEU A 212 -0.66 -5.92 -9.48
CA LEU A 212 -0.36 -4.49 -9.58
C LEU A 212 0.98 -4.18 -8.93
N ALA A 213 1.20 -4.61 -7.69
CA ALA A 213 2.45 -4.38 -6.96
C ALA A 213 3.66 -4.91 -7.74
N GLN A 214 3.62 -6.15 -8.21
CA GLN A 214 4.72 -6.76 -8.98
C GLN A 214 5.11 -5.95 -10.22
N LYS A 215 4.11 -5.41 -10.95
CA LYS A 215 4.39 -4.66 -12.18
C LYS A 215 4.82 -3.21 -11.90
N MET A 216 4.31 -2.61 -10.84
CA MET A 216 4.76 -1.29 -10.40
C MET A 216 6.17 -1.36 -9.84
N GLU A 217 6.48 -2.37 -9.02
CA GLU A 217 7.80 -2.66 -8.49
C GLU A 217 8.86 -2.73 -9.60
N ALA A 218 8.62 -3.57 -10.62
CA ALA A 218 9.54 -3.70 -11.75
C ALA A 218 9.81 -2.36 -12.47
N ALA A 219 8.76 -1.54 -12.65
CA ALA A 219 8.89 -0.24 -13.31
C ALA A 219 9.62 0.79 -12.42
N ILE A 220 9.42 0.74 -11.11
CA ILE A 220 10.10 1.62 -10.15
C ILE A 220 11.58 1.25 -10.07
N CYS A 221 11.93 -0.03 -9.94
CA CYS A 221 13.33 -0.49 -9.92
C CYS A 221 14.06 -0.10 -11.21
N ALA A 222 13.44 -0.31 -12.37
CA ALA A 222 14.01 0.13 -13.64
C ALA A 222 14.24 1.66 -13.69
N ALA A 223 13.33 2.44 -13.12
CA ALA A 223 13.47 3.88 -13.06
C ALA A 223 14.57 4.34 -12.09
N ILE A 224 14.72 3.68 -10.93
CA ILE A 224 15.78 3.98 -9.95
C ILE A 224 17.17 3.72 -10.55
N VAL A 225 17.33 2.61 -11.27
CA VAL A 225 18.62 2.20 -11.84
C VAL A 225 18.95 3.01 -13.10
N ASN A 226 18.08 2.95 -14.11
CA ASN A 226 18.39 3.45 -15.47
C ASN A 226 17.34 4.44 -16.01
N GLY A 227 16.55 5.07 -15.16
CA GLY A 227 15.54 6.04 -15.58
C GLY A 227 16.15 7.24 -16.29
N ALA A 228 15.60 7.58 -17.46
CA ALA A 228 16.19 8.60 -18.36
C ALA A 228 16.12 10.05 -17.84
N GLY A 229 15.41 10.34 -16.75
CA GLY A 229 15.21 11.72 -16.27
C GLY A 229 14.43 12.61 -17.23
N SER A 230 13.58 12.00 -18.06
CA SER A 230 12.76 12.69 -19.06
C SER A 230 11.48 13.28 -18.46
N THR A 231 10.62 13.85 -19.30
CA THR A 231 9.29 14.34 -18.86
C THR A 231 8.39 13.23 -18.34
N SER A 232 8.62 11.97 -18.73
CA SER A 232 7.77 10.82 -18.40
C SER A 232 8.40 9.80 -17.45
N VAL A 233 9.72 9.83 -17.23
CA VAL A 233 10.44 8.84 -16.43
C VAL A 233 11.30 9.54 -15.37
N PRO A 234 11.34 9.09 -14.10
CA PRO A 234 12.26 9.60 -13.10
C PRO A 234 13.72 9.48 -13.52
N GLN A 235 14.60 10.26 -12.90
CA GLN A 235 16.03 10.14 -13.14
C GLN A 235 16.63 9.01 -12.31
N GLY A 236 17.25 8.04 -12.98
CA GLY A 236 17.95 6.94 -12.33
C GLY A 236 19.43 7.24 -12.07
N VAL A 237 20.03 6.42 -11.22
CA VAL A 237 21.44 6.51 -10.83
C VAL A 237 22.37 6.45 -12.05
N GLY A 238 22.09 5.55 -12.99
CA GLY A 238 22.88 5.40 -14.21
C GLY A 238 22.80 6.58 -15.19
N GLN A 239 21.82 7.47 -15.04
CA GLN A 239 21.58 8.59 -15.94
C GLN A 239 21.92 9.97 -15.32
N CYS A 240 22.36 10.02 -14.07
CA CYS A 240 22.65 11.28 -13.40
C CYS A 240 24.03 11.88 -13.73
N GLY A 241 24.83 11.18 -14.52
CA GLY A 241 26.15 11.67 -14.98
C GLY A 241 27.23 11.58 -13.90
N ILE A 242 27.27 10.50 -13.13
CA ILE A 242 28.37 10.17 -12.23
C ILE A 242 29.61 9.85 -13.06
N THR A 243 30.78 10.31 -12.61
CA THR A 243 32.04 9.94 -13.25
C THR A 243 32.34 8.47 -12.98
N THR A 244 32.50 7.68 -14.02
CA THR A 244 32.80 6.25 -13.90
C THR A 244 34.23 5.99 -13.47
N SER A 245 34.45 4.89 -12.79
CA SER A 245 35.76 4.29 -12.63
C SER A 245 36.12 3.43 -13.87
N THR A 246 37.35 2.98 -13.94
CA THR A 246 37.86 2.12 -15.02
C THR A 246 37.01 0.83 -15.09
N ALA A 247 36.64 0.42 -16.31
CA ALA A 247 35.93 -0.82 -16.56
C ALA A 247 36.63 -2.04 -15.93
N ILE A 248 35.88 -2.94 -15.35
CA ILE A 248 36.38 -4.17 -14.74
C ILE A 248 36.33 -5.29 -15.79
N ALA A 249 37.41 -5.51 -16.51
CA ALA A 249 37.58 -6.69 -17.34
C ALA A 249 38.22 -7.82 -16.50
N GLY A 250 37.54 -8.95 -16.37
CA GLY A 250 37.95 -10.05 -15.49
C GLY A 250 37.91 -9.62 -14.01
N ALA A 251 36.81 -9.92 -13.34
CA ALA A 251 36.61 -9.57 -11.94
C ALA A 251 37.70 -10.23 -11.06
N THR A 252 38.32 -9.40 -10.22
CA THR A 252 39.20 -9.87 -9.14
C THR A 252 38.89 -9.08 -7.89
N LEU A 253 39.17 -9.65 -6.72
CA LEU A 253 38.93 -8.98 -5.45
C LEU A 253 39.63 -7.62 -5.37
N ALA A 254 40.87 -7.51 -5.87
CA ALA A 254 41.63 -6.29 -5.92
C ALA A 254 40.96 -5.18 -6.75
N LYS A 255 40.39 -5.56 -7.91
CA LYS A 255 39.66 -4.61 -8.76
C LYS A 255 38.34 -4.14 -8.14
N LEU A 256 37.60 -5.06 -7.51
CA LEU A 256 36.38 -4.72 -6.78
C LEU A 256 36.68 -3.83 -5.56
N SER A 257 37.74 -4.11 -4.82
CA SER A 257 38.19 -3.27 -3.71
C SER A 257 38.63 -1.87 -4.17
N ALA A 258 39.37 -1.79 -5.28
CA ALA A 258 39.75 -0.49 -5.87
C ALA A 258 38.55 0.32 -6.34
N PHE A 259 37.56 -0.35 -6.95
CA PHE A 259 36.32 0.30 -7.36
C PHE A 259 35.54 0.83 -6.15
N MET A 260 35.41 0.04 -5.07
CA MET A 260 34.77 0.46 -3.83
C MET A 260 35.47 1.72 -3.22
N GLY A 261 36.78 1.79 -3.33
CA GLY A 261 37.55 2.94 -2.88
C GLY A 261 37.31 4.25 -3.65
N GLY A 262 36.61 4.20 -4.78
CA GLY A 262 36.15 5.37 -5.53
C GLY A 262 34.97 6.09 -4.87
N LEU A 263 34.25 5.48 -3.94
CA LEU A 263 33.20 6.13 -3.18
C LEU A 263 33.77 7.02 -2.08
N LYS A 264 33.22 8.20 -1.87
CA LYS A 264 33.65 9.09 -0.78
C LYS A 264 33.37 8.47 0.60
N ALA A 265 34.29 8.64 1.53
CA ALA A 265 34.25 8.00 2.85
C ALA A 265 32.93 8.16 3.65
N PRO A 266 32.24 9.32 3.66
CA PRO A 266 30.99 9.49 4.40
C PRO A 266 29.86 8.57 3.94
N TYR A 267 29.88 8.15 2.67
CA TYR A 267 28.80 7.33 2.08
C TYR A 267 29.02 5.82 2.22
N HIS A 268 30.20 5.37 2.67
CA HIS A 268 30.46 3.95 2.91
C HIS A 268 29.54 3.33 3.97
N ASN A 269 29.16 4.13 4.97
CA ASN A 269 28.22 3.64 5.96
C ASN A 269 26.81 3.55 5.33
N GLY A 270 26.31 2.33 5.19
CA GLY A 270 25.04 2.06 4.52
C GLY A 270 25.13 1.90 3.00
N ALA A 271 26.34 1.89 2.43
CA ALA A 271 26.52 1.57 1.01
C ALA A 271 26.19 0.11 0.72
N ILE A 272 25.62 -0.13 -0.46
CA ILE A 272 25.24 -1.45 -0.97
C ILE A 272 25.81 -1.64 -2.37
N TRP A 273 26.00 -2.90 -2.72
CA TRP A 273 26.27 -3.33 -4.09
C TRP A 273 24.96 -3.60 -4.82
N VAL A 274 24.81 -3.08 -6.04
CA VAL A 274 23.67 -3.38 -6.91
C VAL A 274 24.23 -3.90 -8.23
N MET A 275 23.83 -5.09 -8.60
CA MET A 275 24.24 -5.76 -9.84
C MET A 275 23.18 -6.79 -10.27
N SER A 276 23.22 -7.22 -11.53
CA SER A 276 22.33 -8.28 -12.00
C SER A 276 22.66 -9.63 -11.39
N ALA A 277 21.69 -10.53 -11.38
CA ALA A 277 21.94 -11.91 -10.95
C ALA A 277 22.98 -12.58 -11.83
N GLU A 278 22.94 -12.36 -13.16
CA GLU A 278 23.91 -12.92 -14.09
C GLU A 278 25.34 -12.46 -13.76
N ASN A 279 25.56 -11.15 -13.56
CA ASN A 279 26.85 -10.60 -13.21
C ASN A 279 27.38 -11.11 -11.86
N PHE A 280 26.48 -11.25 -10.88
CA PHE A 280 26.86 -11.77 -9.58
C PHE A 280 27.33 -13.23 -9.66
N PHE A 281 26.55 -14.11 -10.29
CA PHE A 281 26.89 -15.54 -10.37
C PHE A 281 28.04 -15.82 -11.34
N THR A 282 28.21 -15.00 -12.38
CA THR A 282 29.28 -15.19 -13.38
C THR A 282 30.64 -14.66 -12.90
N TYR A 283 30.64 -13.47 -12.31
CA TYR A 283 31.90 -12.76 -12.03
C TYR A 283 32.27 -12.68 -10.54
N VAL A 284 31.28 -12.59 -9.65
CA VAL A 284 31.54 -12.35 -8.22
C VAL A 284 31.57 -13.64 -7.41
N LEU A 285 30.60 -14.52 -7.62
CA LEU A 285 30.53 -15.78 -6.87
C LEU A 285 31.76 -16.68 -7.04
N PRO A 286 32.39 -16.80 -8.23
CA PRO A 286 33.61 -17.60 -8.38
C PRO A 286 34.78 -17.11 -7.52
N LEU A 287 34.81 -15.84 -7.16
CA LEU A 287 35.85 -15.28 -6.28
C LEU A 287 35.74 -15.77 -4.83
N ALA A 288 34.61 -16.36 -4.45
CA ALA A 288 34.41 -16.89 -3.10
C ALA A 288 35.33 -18.10 -2.82
N SER A 289 35.68 -18.84 -3.85
CA SER A 289 36.60 -20.00 -3.70
C SER A 289 38.04 -19.57 -3.37
N ASP A 290 38.44 -18.38 -3.81
CA ASP A 290 39.79 -17.86 -3.67
C ASP A 290 39.96 -16.90 -2.49
N SER A 291 38.87 -16.50 -1.84
CA SER A 291 38.82 -15.35 -0.93
C SER A 291 38.33 -15.73 0.46
N ASN A 292 39.25 -15.90 1.39
CA ASN A 292 38.96 -16.19 2.80
C ASN A 292 38.01 -15.13 3.43
N GLY A 293 36.68 -15.33 3.28
CA GLY A 293 35.66 -14.56 4.02
C GLY A 293 35.25 -13.22 3.42
N TYR A 294 35.69 -12.85 2.21
CA TYR A 294 35.27 -11.58 1.57
C TYR A 294 33.88 -11.62 0.94
N LEU A 295 33.38 -12.80 0.60
CA LEU A 295 32.00 -13.04 0.21
C LEU A 295 31.36 -13.94 1.26
N VAL A 296 30.38 -13.43 1.98
CA VAL A 296 29.67 -14.15 3.04
C VAL A 296 28.21 -14.25 2.66
N GLN A 297 27.67 -15.47 2.73
CA GLN A 297 26.24 -15.69 2.65
C GLN A 297 25.61 -15.35 4.01
N ASP A 298 24.71 -14.35 4.03
CA ASP A 298 24.01 -13.87 5.21
C ASP A 298 22.52 -14.22 5.10
N GLY A 299 22.15 -15.40 5.58
CA GLY A 299 20.78 -15.92 5.40
C GLY A 299 20.44 -16.14 3.94
N ILE A 300 19.48 -15.36 3.41
CA ILE A 300 19.04 -15.40 2.00
C ILE A 300 19.88 -14.45 1.12
N GLY A 301 20.65 -13.54 1.73
CA GLY A 301 21.42 -12.52 1.05
C GLY A 301 22.93 -12.81 0.98
N TYR A 302 23.63 -11.94 0.26
CA TYR A 302 25.08 -12.00 0.15
C TYR A 302 25.71 -10.68 0.62
N ARG A 303 26.90 -10.76 1.22
CA ARG A 303 27.74 -9.61 1.56
C ARG A 303 29.08 -9.75 0.85
N LEU A 304 29.45 -8.71 0.12
CA LEU A 304 30.72 -8.60 -0.58
C LEU A 304 31.55 -7.46 0.07
N LEU A 305 32.76 -7.79 0.53
CA LEU A 305 33.63 -6.84 1.22
C LEU A 305 32.93 -6.10 2.40
N GLY A 306 32.07 -6.83 3.13
CA GLY A 306 31.34 -6.28 4.28
C GLY A 306 30.05 -5.54 3.95
N HIS A 307 29.79 -5.23 2.68
CA HIS A 307 28.58 -4.55 2.21
C HIS A 307 27.58 -5.52 1.60
N ARG A 308 26.30 -5.25 1.77
CA ARG A 308 25.21 -6.07 1.26
C ARG A 308 25.14 -6.02 -0.26
N VAL A 309 24.83 -7.16 -0.89
CA VAL A 309 24.58 -7.26 -2.32
C VAL A 309 23.07 -7.29 -2.55
N VAL A 310 22.58 -6.43 -3.43
CA VAL A 310 21.21 -6.40 -3.93
C VAL A 310 21.25 -6.81 -5.38
N LEU A 311 20.48 -7.84 -5.73
CA LEU A 311 20.37 -8.34 -7.09
C LEU A 311 19.20 -7.63 -7.79
N ASP A 312 19.51 -6.93 -8.89
CA ASP A 312 18.53 -6.25 -9.72
C ASP A 312 18.95 -6.31 -11.19
N ASP A 313 18.16 -7.02 -11.99
CA ASP A 313 18.46 -7.26 -13.41
C ASP A 313 18.31 -6.02 -14.28
N ASN A 314 17.76 -4.91 -13.75
CA ASN A 314 17.71 -3.64 -14.48
C ASN A 314 19.07 -2.96 -14.65
N VAL A 315 20.12 -3.50 -14.03
CA VAL A 315 21.52 -3.04 -14.16
C VAL A 315 22.21 -3.66 -15.37
N ASP A 316 21.62 -4.75 -15.86
CA ASP A 316 22.17 -5.54 -16.95
C ASP A 316 21.87 -4.91 -18.32
N ASP A 317 22.80 -5.07 -19.27
CA ASP A 317 22.67 -4.61 -20.67
C ASP A 317 22.16 -3.16 -20.82
N CYS A 318 22.59 -2.25 -19.93
CA CYS A 318 22.17 -0.87 -19.86
C CYS A 318 23.15 0.09 -20.55
N LYS A 319 22.67 1.31 -20.81
CA LYS A 319 23.49 2.45 -21.22
C LYS A 319 23.46 3.52 -20.15
N PHE A 320 24.52 3.61 -19.37
CA PHE A 320 24.66 4.64 -18.35
C PHE A 320 25.34 5.90 -18.91
N LYS A 321 25.33 6.98 -18.14
CA LYS A 321 26.02 8.21 -18.47
C LYS A 321 27.24 8.43 -17.59
N SER A 322 28.40 8.56 -18.20
CA SER A 322 29.59 9.04 -17.54
C SER A 322 29.72 10.56 -17.75
N GLY A 323 29.54 11.34 -16.71
CA GLY A 323 29.43 12.80 -16.86
C GLY A 323 28.23 13.19 -17.71
N SER A 324 28.44 13.89 -18.83
CA SER A 324 27.41 14.28 -19.79
C SER A 324 27.25 13.32 -20.98
N THR A 325 28.15 12.33 -21.11
CA THR A 325 28.22 11.44 -22.27
C THR A 325 27.57 10.10 -21.95
N ALA A 326 26.64 9.66 -22.80
CA ALA A 326 26.07 8.32 -22.74
C ALA A 326 27.08 7.30 -23.30
N GLU A 327 27.07 6.08 -22.78
CA GLU A 327 27.85 4.98 -23.34
C GLU A 327 27.40 4.64 -24.77
N ALA A 328 28.36 4.21 -25.59
CA ALA A 328 28.10 3.92 -27.01
C ALA A 328 27.30 2.62 -27.19
N ALA A 329 27.49 1.64 -26.33
CA ALA A 329 26.84 0.33 -26.37
C ALA A 329 26.18 -0.01 -25.04
N ASN A 330 25.27 -0.95 -25.05
CA ASN A 330 24.78 -1.56 -23.83
C ASN A 330 25.90 -2.34 -23.17
N ALA A 331 25.97 -2.27 -21.86
CA ALA A 331 27.00 -2.95 -21.08
C ALA A 331 26.45 -3.32 -19.71
N ASP A 332 27.02 -4.35 -19.15
CA ASP A 332 26.69 -4.81 -17.80
C ASP A 332 27.35 -3.90 -16.80
N HIS A 333 26.60 -3.46 -15.83
CA HIS A 333 27.05 -2.50 -14.85
C HIS A 333 27.05 -3.08 -13.44
N ILE A 334 27.92 -2.54 -12.62
CA ILE A 334 27.91 -2.70 -11.16
C ILE A 334 27.82 -1.30 -10.55
N ILE A 335 26.90 -1.13 -9.63
CA ILE A 335 26.73 0.09 -8.86
C ILE A 335 27.15 -0.19 -7.42
N PHE A 336 27.93 0.71 -6.82
CA PHE A 336 28.20 0.71 -5.40
C PHE A 336 27.89 2.09 -4.84
N GLY A 337 27.08 2.16 -3.79
CA GLY A 337 26.72 3.44 -3.22
C GLY A 337 25.69 3.38 -2.11
N ASN A 338 25.47 4.53 -1.49
CA ASN A 338 24.47 4.71 -0.45
C ASN A 338 23.19 5.27 -1.06
N PHE A 339 22.25 4.37 -1.40
CA PHE A 339 20.99 4.73 -2.03
C PHE A 339 20.11 5.58 -1.12
N LYS A 340 20.15 5.35 0.19
CA LYS A 340 19.36 6.11 1.16
C LYS A 340 19.79 7.57 1.28
N ALA A 341 21.09 7.84 1.14
CA ALA A 341 21.62 9.21 1.17
C ALA A 341 21.54 9.89 -0.19
N GLY A 342 21.65 9.12 -1.29
CA GLY A 342 21.85 9.65 -2.63
C GLY A 342 20.62 9.69 -3.51
N TYR A 343 19.56 8.90 -3.23
CA TYR A 343 18.38 8.81 -4.08
C TYR A 343 17.11 9.06 -3.28
N VAL A 344 16.31 10.00 -3.75
CA VAL A 344 15.00 10.32 -3.13
C VAL A 344 13.90 9.93 -4.08
N PHE A 345 12.92 9.19 -3.57
CA PHE A 345 11.74 8.79 -4.29
C PHE A 345 10.47 9.17 -3.50
N ASN A 346 9.54 9.87 -4.13
CA ASN A 346 8.29 10.26 -3.49
C ASN A 346 7.08 9.63 -4.20
N PHE A 347 6.23 8.97 -3.43
CA PHE A 347 4.90 8.55 -3.83
C PHE A 347 3.93 9.70 -3.55
N GLY A 348 3.80 10.64 -4.51
CA GLY A 348 3.12 11.92 -4.30
C GLY A 348 1.59 11.84 -4.17
N GLU A 349 0.96 10.91 -4.86
CA GLU A 349 -0.45 10.59 -4.69
C GLU A 349 -0.61 9.08 -4.54
N GLY A 350 -1.58 8.70 -3.71
CA GLY A 350 -1.91 7.29 -3.51
C GLY A 350 -2.22 6.61 -4.84
N ILE A 351 -1.98 5.31 -4.89
CA ILE A 351 -2.29 4.48 -6.06
C ILE A 351 -3.81 4.51 -6.27
N GLN A 352 -4.26 4.83 -7.48
CA GLN A 352 -5.65 4.79 -7.89
C GLN A 352 -5.87 3.56 -8.77
N VAL A 353 -6.95 2.81 -8.53
CA VAL A 353 -7.34 1.68 -9.37
C VAL A 353 -8.76 1.90 -9.86
N GLU A 354 -8.93 1.84 -11.17
CA GLU A 354 -10.21 1.98 -11.85
C GLU A 354 -10.47 0.77 -12.72
N ALA A 355 -11.75 0.45 -12.93
CA ALA A 355 -12.18 -0.63 -13.81
C ALA A 355 -13.11 -0.08 -14.90
N ASP A 356 -12.90 -0.51 -16.13
CA ASP A 356 -13.72 -0.15 -17.28
C ASP A 356 -13.96 -1.39 -18.16
N ASN A 357 -15.20 -1.62 -18.52
CA ASN A 357 -15.62 -2.70 -19.41
C ASN A 357 -15.97 -2.23 -20.82
N SER A 358 -16.00 -0.92 -21.08
CA SER A 358 -16.39 -0.35 -22.36
C SER A 358 -15.38 -0.65 -23.46
N VAL A 359 -14.09 -0.64 -23.13
CA VAL A 359 -12.99 -0.83 -24.09
C VAL A 359 -12.97 -2.27 -24.64
N SER A 360 -13.29 -3.24 -23.80
CA SER A 360 -13.24 -4.68 -24.12
C SER A 360 -14.61 -5.32 -24.19
N PHE A 361 -15.63 -4.55 -24.56
CA PHE A 361 -17.03 -5.04 -24.62
C PHE A 361 -17.18 -6.28 -25.51
N ARG A 362 -16.44 -6.35 -26.62
CA ARG A 362 -16.51 -7.47 -27.59
C ARG A 362 -15.89 -8.77 -27.04
N SER A 363 -14.86 -8.68 -26.20
CA SER A 363 -14.19 -9.83 -25.59
C SER A 363 -14.83 -10.28 -24.29
N GLY A 364 -15.77 -9.49 -23.72
CA GLY A 364 -16.39 -9.76 -22.43
C GLY A 364 -15.39 -9.66 -21.27
N SER A 365 -14.30 -8.94 -21.46
CA SER A 365 -13.26 -8.69 -20.43
C SER A 365 -13.41 -7.30 -19.84
N THR A 366 -12.90 -7.13 -18.63
CA THR A 366 -12.81 -5.83 -17.93
C THR A 366 -11.36 -5.39 -17.85
N VAL A 367 -11.14 -4.11 -18.15
CA VAL A 367 -9.82 -3.48 -18.10
C VAL A 367 -9.67 -2.77 -16.76
N TYR A 368 -8.62 -3.11 -16.02
CA TYR A 368 -8.23 -2.46 -14.77
C TYR A 368 -7.03 -1.57 -15.01
N ARG A 369 -7.09 -0.33 -14.56
CA ARG A 369 -6.01 0.63 -14.66
C ARG A 369 -5.56 1.03 -13.27
N ALA A 370 -4.31 0.73 -12.93
CA ALA A 370 -3.66 1.32 -11.77
C ALA A 370 -2.85 2.54 -12.20
N MET A 371 -2.95 3.61 -11.46
CA MET A 371 -2.23 4.86 -11.69
C MET A 371 -1.64 5.36 -10.39
N ALA A 372 -0.38 5.79 -10.43
CA ALA A 372 0.29 6.47 -9.33
C ALA A 372 1.08 7.66 -9.86
N LEU A 373 1.19 8.71 -9.06
CA LEU A 373 2.10 9.82 -9.33
C LEU A 373 3.37 9.60 -8.51
N CYS A 374 4.47 9.34 -9.21
CA CYS A 374 5.76 9.06 -8.61
C CYS A 374 6.76 10.14 -8.98
N TYR A 375 7.69 10.41 -8.09
CA TYR A 375 8.75 11.38 -8.25
C TYR A 375 10.05 10.74 -7.81
N GLY A 376 11.10 10.79 -8.61
CA GLY A 376 12.38 10.22 -8.24
C GLY A 376 13.52 11.01 -8.88
N ALA A 377 14.56 11.24 -8.10
CA ALA A 377 15.78 11.86 -8.59
C ALA A 377 16.96 11.53 -7.69
N VAL A 378 18.16 11.63 -8.26
CA VAL A 378 19.42 11.60 -7.52
C VAL A 378 19.59 12.92 -6.79
N ALA A 379 19.59 12.89 -5.47
CA ALA A 379 19.80 14.03 -4.61
C ALA A 379 21.31 14.35 -4.49
N ASP A 380 22.13 13.31 -4.36
CA ASP A 380 23.59 13.46 -4.24
C ASP A 380 24.30 12.42 -5.13
N LYS A 381 25.04 12.93 -6.10
CA LYS A 381 25.80 12.10 -7.04
C LYS A 381 27.04 11.47 -6.40
N ASP A 382 27.61 12.11 -5.40
CA ASP A 382 28.81 11.66 -4.71
C ASP A 382 28.56 10.41 -3.85
N ALA A 383 27.28 10.09 -3.61
CA ALA A 383 26.86 8.89 -2.91
C ALA A 383 26.95 7.61 -3.75
N PHE A 384 27.31 7.70 -5.03
CA PHE A 384 27.34 6.59 -5.95
C PHE A 384 28.62 6.52 -6.77
N VAL A 385 29.02 5.30 -7.07
CA VAL A 385 30.00 4.97 -8.12
C VAL A 385 29.47 3.81 -8.93
N TRP A 386 29.73 3.79 -10.24
CA TRP A 386 29.36 2.67 -11.08
C TRP A 386 30.47 2.39 -12.09
N THR A 387 30.54 1.17 -12.57
CA THR A 387 31.48 0.75 -13.60
C THR A 387 30.88 -0.38 -14.43
N THR A 388 31.44 -0.63 -15.59
CA THR A 388 31.10 -1.80 -16.41
C THR A 388 31.90 -3.01 -15.95
N ILE A 389 31.29 -4.18 -16.02
CA ILE A 389 31.93 -5.47 -15.81
C ILE A 389 31.86 -6.29 -17.09
N ALA A 390 32.92 -7.01 -17.42
CA ALA A 390 32.97 -7.88 -18.59
C ALA A 390 33.84 -9.10 -18.30
N ALA A 391 33.69 -10.13 -19.10
CA ALA A 391 34.62 -11.26 -19.14
C ALA A 391 36.03 -10.76 -19.47
N SER A 392 37.03 -11.45 -18.94
CA SER A 392 38.47 -11.18 -19.20
C SER A 392 38.87 -11.53 -20.61
#